data_80e2c5ae9f386a0d19198dfbbbea446e
#
_entry.id   80e2c5ae9f386a0d19198dfbbbea446e
#
_cell.length_a   1.000
_cell.length_b   1.000
_cell.length_c   1.000
_cell.angle_alpha   90.00
_cell.angle_beta   90.00
_cell.angle_gamma   90.00
#
_symmetry.space_group_name_H-M   'P 1'
#
loop_
_entity.id
_entity.type
_entity.pdbx_description
1 polymer ?
#
loop_
_entity_poly.entity_id
_entity_poly.type
_entity_poly.pdbx_seq_one_letter_code
_entity_poly.pdbx_strand_id
1 'polypeptide(L)'
;MNQTIPKWAKSVVVAVALLFAGVAAAADKPNILVIFGDDIGMYNISAYHRGMMGGSTPNIDRIANEGALFTDYYAQQSCTAGRAAFITGQHPFRTGLLTIGMPGAKQGLQPQDPTLAELLKPHGYVSGQFGKNHLGDLDEYLPTNHGFDEFYGNLYHLNAEEEPETYHYPKSEEFHKKFGPRGVIHSYADGRIEDTGPLTRKRMETADDEFRDAAVGFIEKAVEDDKPFFVWLNATRMHVWTRLSPEWDGKTGHGLYADGMAQHDYDIGIVLDKLDELGIADNTIVVYSTDNGAEKITWPDGGTIPFRGEKGTTWEGGFRVPAAVRWP
;
A
#
# COMPACT_ATOMS: atom_id res chain seq x y z
N MET A 1 -20.24 -61.59 31.01
CA MET A 1 -19.57 -60.81 32.05
C MET A 1 -19.77 -59.31 31.72
N ASN A 2 -20.73 -58.67 32.36
CA ASN A 2 -20.96 -57.23 32.19
C ASN A 2 -20.05 -56.49 33.18
N GLN A 3 -18.96 -55.94 32.67
CA GLN A 3 -18.11 -55.05 33.50
C GLN A 3 -18.74 -53.64 33.50
N THR A 4 -19.35 -53.29 34.64
CA THR A 4 -19.84 -51.93 34.89
C THR A 4 -18.68 -51.00 35.21
N ILE A 5 -18.48 -49.96 34.37
CA ILE A 5 -17.45 -48.90 34.61
C ILE A 5 -17.78 -48.22 35.95
N PRO A 6 -16.86 -48.16 36.89
CA PRO A 6 -17.08 -47.56 38.17
C PRO A 6 -17.38 -46.04 38.07
N LYS A 7 -18.27 -45.55 38.95
CA LYS A 7 -18.76 -44.17 38.90
C LYS A 7 -17.65 -43.13 38.96
N TRP A 8 -16.54 -43.38 39.66
CA TRP A 8 -15.39 -42.49 39.71
C TRP A 8 -14.67 -42.35 38.35
N ALA A 9 -14.62 -43.41 37.53
CA ALA A 9 -14.02 -43.37 36.20
C ALA A 9 -14.85 -42.49 35.25
N LYS A 10 -16.20 -42.48 35.40
CA LYS A 10 -17.07 -41.57 34.61
C LYS A 10 -16.87 -40.10 35.01
N SER A 11 -16.64 -39.83 36.30
CA SER A 11 -16.39 -38.46 36.77
C SER A 11 -15.02 -37.94 36.34
N VAL A 12 -13.99 -38.79 36.28
CA VAL A 12 -12.66 -38.40 35.75
C VAL A 12 -12.70 -38.11 34.26
N VAL A 13 -13.44 -38.92 33.46
CA VAL A 13 -13.58 -38.67 32.01
C VAL A 13 -14.34 -37.38 31.73
N VAL A 14 -15.36 -37.04 32.52
CA VAL A 14 -16.06 -35.74 32.38
C VAL A 14 -15.18 -34.58 32.81
N ALA A 15 -14.37 -34.70 33.86
CA ALA A 15 -13.44 -33.65 34.30
C ALA A 15 -12.31 -33.44 33.28
N VAL A 16 -11.79 -34.50 32.68
CA VAL A 16 -10.77 -34.40 31.61
C VAL A 16 -11.37 -33.82 30.31
N ALA A 17 -12.62 -34.18 29.97
CA ALA A 17 -13.33 -33.61 28.82
C ALA A 17 -13.60 -32.08 29.01
N LEU A 18 -13.86 -31.63 30.26
CA LEU A 18 -14.03 -30.21 30.59
C LEU A 18 -12.70 -29.43 30.61
N LEU A 19 -11.57 -30.11 30.87
CA LEU A 19 -10.25 -29.51 30.78
C LEU A 19 -9.77 -29.38 29.32
N PHE A 20 -10.33 -30.20 28.39
CA PHE A 20 -10.09 -30.08 26.95
C PHE A 20 -11.20 -29.31 26.20
N ALA A 21 -12.25 -28.88 26.87
CA ALA A 21 -13.06 -27.77 26.39
C ALA A 21 -12.27 -26.48 26.61
N GLY A 22 -11.08 -26.45 25.98
CA GLY A 22 -10.35 -25.21 25.80
C GLY A 22 -11.35 -24.22 25.22
N VAL A 23 -11.52 -23.12 25.88
CA VAL A 23 -12.13 -21.93 25.33
C VAL A 23 -11.60 -21.85 23.91
N ALA A 24 -12.45 -22.09 22.91
CA ALA A 24 -12.15 -21.61 21.59
C ALA A 24 -12.14 -20.09 21.77
N ALA A 25 -10.98 -19.54 22.15
CA ALA A 25 -10.74 -18.14 22.02
C ALA A 25 -11.11 -17.82 20.60
N ALA A 26 -12.07 -16.93 20.40
CA ALA A 26 -12.30 -16.39 19.06
C ALA A 26 -10.90 -16.01 18.58
N ALA A 27 -10.48 -16.60 17.45
CA ALA A 27 -9.18 -16.28 16.90
C ALA A 27 -9.09 -14.75 16.81
N ASP A 28 -8.04 -14.18 17.36
CA ASP A 28 -7.83 -12.74 17.31
C ASP A 28 -7.94 -12.33 15.85
N LYS A 29 -8.67 -11.24 15.59
CA LYS A 29 -8.84 -10.73 14.23
C LYS A 29 -7.47 -10.43 13.65
N PRO A 30 -7.12 -10.94 12.46
CA PRO A 30 -5.81 -10.68 11.89
C PRO A 30 -5.65 -9.20 11.58
N ASN A 31 -4.47 -8.67 11.79
CA ASN A 31 -4.07 -7.38 11.24
C ASN A 31 -3.95 -7.50 9.71
N ILE A 32 -4.13 -6.39 9.02
CA ILE A 32 -4.05 -6.33 7.56
C ILE A 32 -3.09 -5.21 7.17
N LEU A 33 -1.98 -5.58 6.56
CA LEU A 33 -1.01 -4.65 5.98
C LEU A 33 -1.00 -4.84 4.46
N VAL A 34 -1.36 -3.80 3.73
CA VAL A 34 -1.26 -3.78 2.27
C VAL A 34 -0.20 -2.77 1.86
N ILE A 35 0.75 -3.20 1.08
CA ILE A 35 1.86 -2.38 0.57
C ILE A 35 1.73 -2.28 -0.94
N PHE A 36 1.60 -1.06 -1.44
CA PHE A 36 1.59 -0.78 -2.87
C PHE A 36 2.86 -0.04 -3.29
N GLY A 37 3.46 -0.52 -4.39
CA GLY A 37 4.31 0.31 -5.22
C GLY A 37 3.48 1.17 -6.18
N ASP A 38 4.15 1.98 -6.97
CA ASP A 38 3.57 2.84 -8.00
C ASP A 38 4.29 2.57 -9.32
N ASP A 39 3.58 2.16 -10.34
CA ASP A 39 4.12 1.83 -11.67
C ASP A 39 5.18 0.71 -11.67
N ILE A 40 5.09 -0.27 -10.78
CA ILE A 40 6.05 -1.37 -10.69
C ILE A 40 5.59 -2.56 -11.54
N GLY A 41 6.42 -2.94 -12.50
CA GLY A 41 6.14 -4.11 -13.34
C GLY A 41 6.46 -5.44 -12.65
N MET A 42 5.84 -6.51 -13.13
CA MET A 42 6.04 -7.85 -12.57
C MET A 42 7.53 -8.25 -12.52
N TYR A 43 8.29 -7.97 -13.57
CA TYR A 43 9.71 -8.32 -13.64
C TYR A 43 10.65 -7.24 -13.06
N ASN A 44 10.12 -6.30 -12.28
CA ASN A 44 10.94 -5.51 -11.36
C ASN A 44 11.13 -6.19 -9.99
N ILE A 45 10.42 -7.30 -9.74
CA ILE A 45 10.48 -8.06 -8.50
C ILE A 45 11.29 -9.35 -8.72
N SER A 46 12.32 -9.57 -7.89
CA SER A 46 13.25 -10.69 -8.09
C SER A 46 12.62 -12.07 -7.91
N ALA A 47 11.55 -12.20 -7.11
CA ALA A 47 10.77 -13.44 -7.01
C ALA A 47 10.19 -13.89 -8.36
N TYR A 48 9.88 -12.96 -9.27
CA TYR A 48 9.37 -13.28 -10.62
C TYR A 48 10.51 -13.48 -11.63
N HIS A 49 11.47 -12.54 -11.70
CA HIS A 49 12.51 -12.58 -12.74
C HIS A 49 13.69 -13.50 -12.41
N ARG A 50 13.88 -13.86 -11.14
CA ARG A 50 14.91 -14.81 -10.66
C ARG A 50 16.32 -14.52 -11.18
N GLY A 51 16.70 -13.24 -11.16
CA GLY A 51 18.00 -12.76 -11.60
C GLY A 51 18.06 -12.32 -13.07
N MET A 52 17.04 -12.59 -13.90
CA MET A 52 17.06 -12.28 -15.33
C MET A 52 17.18 -10.77 -15.63
N MET A 53 16.57 -9.93 -14.80
CA MET A 53 16.54 -8.48 -14.99
C MET A 53 17.68 -7.74 -14.25
N GLY A 54 18.58 -8.46 -13.57
CA GLY A 54 19.45 -7.85 -12.58
C GLY A 54 18.67 -7.37 -11.35
N GLY A 55 19.30 -6.67 -10.44
CA GLY A 55 18.61 -6.18 -9.23
C GLY A 55 18.14 -7.29 -8.28
N SER A 56 17.67 -6.89 -7.11
CA SER A 56 17.17 -7.80 -6.09
C SER A 56 16.18 -7.08 -5.18
N THR A 57 15.11 -7.78 -4.81
CA THR A 57 14.07 -7.31 -3.88
C THR A 57 13.86 -8.33 -2.76
N PRO A 58 14.89 -8.58 -1.90
CA PRO A 58 14.86 -9.67 -0.94
C PRO A 58 13.72 -9.59 0.08
N ASN A 59 13.27 -8.38 0.44
CA ASN A 59 12.19 -8.20 1.41
C ASN A 59 10.81 -8.45 0.79
N ILE A 60 10.60 -8.03 -0.46
CA ILE A 60 9.39 -8.38 -1.22
C ILE A 60 9.39 -9.90 -1.50
N ASP A 61 10.55 -10.45 -1.88
CA ASP A 61 10.73 -11.91 -2.07
C ASP A 61 10.45 -12.69 -0.79
N ARG A 62 10.74 -12.13 0.38
CA ARG A 62 10.40 -12.71 1.68
C ARG A 62 8.88 -12.91 1.83
N ILE A 63 8.06 -11.92 1.46
CA ILE A 63 6.60 -12.04 1.47
C ILE A 63 6.16 -13.22 0.59
N ALA A 64 6.74 -13.34 -0.60
CA ALA A 64 6.44 -14.42 -1.55
C ALA A 64 6.90 -15.80 -1.05
N ASN A 65 8.08 -15.88 -0.46
CA ASN A 65 8.71 -17.13 -0.01
C ASN A 65 8.08 -17.68 1.29
N GLU A 66 7.63 -16.80 2.17
CA GLU A 66 6.95 -17.14 3.43
C GLU A 66 5.42 -17.29 3.24
N GLY A 67 4.93 -17.07 2.04
CA GLY A 67 3.51 -17.09 1.73
C GLY A 67 3.20 -17.61 0.33
N ALA A 68 2.53 -16.81 -0.48
CA ALA A 68 2.13 -17.14 -1.85
C ALA A 68 2.53 -16.06 -2.84
N LEU A 69 3.09 -16.46 -3.98
CA LEU A 69 3.35 -15.62 -5.14
C LEU A 69 2.28 -15.86 -6.20
N PHE A 70 1.58 -14.82 -6.61
CA PHE A 70 0.53 -14.93 -7.64
C PHE A 70 1.12 -14.81 -9.04
N THR A 71 0.91 -15.79 -9.88
CA THR A 71 1.31 -15.76 -11.29
C THR A 71 0.35 -14.94 -12.14
N ASP A 72 -0.89 -14.79 -11.69
CA ASP A 72 -1.98 -14.10 -12.36
C ASP A 72 -2.70 -13.20 -11.36
N TYR A 73 -2.36 -11.91 -11.37
CA TYR A 73 -3.01 -10.88 -10.59
C TYR A 73 -3.17 -9.62 -11.40
N TYR A 74 -4.35 -9.00 -11.33
CA TYR A 74 -4.71 -7.88 -12.21
C TYR A 74 -5.12 -6.67 -11.39
N ALA A 75 -4.46 -5.56 -11.64
CA ALA A 75 -4.85 -4.22 -11.20
C ALA A 75 -5.65 -3.52 -12.33
N GLN A 76 -5.41 -2.25 -12.54
CA GLN A 76 -6.00 -1.51 -13.67
C GLN A 76 -4.89 -0.85 -14.48
N GLN A 77 -5.27 -0.19 -15.58
CA GLN A 77 -4.30 0.37 -16.53
C GLN A 77 -3.62 1.66 -16.05
N SER A 78 -4.07 2.29 -14.96
CA SER A 78 -3.47 3.51 -14.42
C SER A 78 -3.74 3.68 -12.92
N CYS A 79 -2.96 4.55 -12.27
CA CYS A 79 -2.90 4.69 -10.81
C CYS A 79 -4.27 4.92 -10.16
N THR A 80 -5.00 5.97 -10.56
CA THR A 80 -6.33 6.28 -9.98
C THR A 80 -7.28 5.10 -10.14
N ALA A 81 -7.30 4.47 -11.32
CA ALA A 81 -8.15 3.33 -11.60
C ALA A 81 -7.79 2.11 -10.73
N GLY A 82 -6.49 1.79 -10.62
CA GLY A 82 -6.01 0.67 -9.81
C GLY A 82 -6.28 0.87 -8.31
N ARG A 83 -5.97 2.07 -7.81
CA ARG A 83 -6.20 2.41 -6.40
C ARG A 83 -7.69 2.42 -6.04
N ALA A 84 -8.54 3.01 -6.91
CA ALA A 84 -9.98 2.99 -6.73
C ALA A 84 -10.54 1.57 -6.74
N ALA A 85 -10.13 0.74 -7.72
CA ALA A 85 -10.58 -0.64 -7.83
C ALA A 85 -10.19 -1.47 -6.59
N PHE A 86 -8.97 -1.29 -6.08
CA PHE A 86 -8.50 -1.99 -4.90
C PHE A 86 -9.31 -1.60 -3.66
N ILE A 87 -9.36 -0.30 -3.34
CA ILE A 87 -9.94 0.13 -2.05
C ILE A 87 -11.45 -0.03 -2.00
N THR A 88 -12.15 0.00 -3.14
CA THR A 88 -13.63 -0.13 -3.21
C THR A 88 -14.11 -1.52 -3.62
N GLY A 89 -13.23 -2.38 -4.14
CA GLY A 89 -13.62 -3.65 -4.74
C GLY A 89 -14.48 -3.49 -5.99
N GLN A 90 -14.51 -2.31 -6.62
CA GLN A 90 -15.36 -1.98 -7.77
C GLN A 90 -14.53 -1.71 -9.02
N HIS A 91 -15.05 -2.14 -10.17
CA HIS A 91 -14.42 -1.79 -11.45
C HIS A 91 -14.49 -0.26 -11.69
N PRO A 92 -13.43 0.38 -12.21
CA PRO A 92 -13.37 1.84 -12.39
C PRO A 92 -14.50 2.45 -13.22
N PHE A 93 -15.11 1.70 -14.13
CA PHE A 93 -16.33 2.16 -14.85
C PHE A 93 -17.52 2.39 -13.92
N ARG A 94 -17.54 1.75 -12.76
CA ARG A 94 -18.61 1.90 -11.78
C ARG A 94 -18.37 3.13 -10.90
N THR A 95 -17.14 3.35 -10.44
CA THR A 95 -16.78 4.52 -9.62
C THR A 95 -16.59 5.79 -10.45
N GLY A 96 -16.37 5.66 -11.77
CA GLY A 96 -16.01 6.78 -12.65
C GLY A 96 -14.54 7.22 -12.55
N LEU A 97 -13.76 6.59 -11.67
CA LEU A 97 -12.35 6.91 -11.44
C LEU A 97 -11.44 6.17 -12.41
N LEU A 98 -11.52 6.53 -13.70
CA LEU A 98 -10.76 5.90 -14.78
C LEU A 98 -9.34 6.47 -14.94
N THR A 99 -9.16 7.73 -14.57
CA THR A 99 -7.92 8.48 -14.70
C THR A 99 -7.89 9.60 -13.68
N ILE A 100 -6.76 10.29 -13.61
CA ILE A 100 -6.56 11.45 -12.71
C ILE A 100 -7.38 12.66 -13.12
N GLY A 101 -7.84 13.45 -12.13
CA GLY A 101 -8.28 14.83 -12.29
C GLY A 101 -7.13 15.82 -12.17
N MET A 102 -7.31 17.02 -12.69
CA MET A 102 -6.43 18.16 -12.42
C MET A 102 -6.54 18.59 -10.95
N PRO A 103 -5.52 19.26 -10.37
CA PRO A 103 -5.64 19.85 -9.05
C PRO A 103 -6.93 20.69 -8.90
N GLY A 104 -7.66 20.49 -7.80
CA GLY A 104 -8.95 21.13 -7.54
C GLY A 104 -10.13 20.57 -8.34
N ALA A 105 -9.95 19.48 -9.07
CA ALA A 105 -11.06 18.86 -9.82
C ALA A 105 -12.09 18.24 -8.88
N LYS A 106 -13.38 18.32 -9.29
CA LYS A 106 -14.48 17.65 -8.60
C LYS A 106 -14.56 16.16 -8.99
N GLN A 107 -13.41 15.53 -9.14
CA GLN A 107 -13.26 14.12 -9.46
C GLN A 107 -12.50 13.45 -8.32
N GLY A 108 -13.15 12.57 -7.62
CA GLY A 108 -12.57 11.83 -6.50
C GLY A 108 -13.52 10.76 -6.00
N LEU A 109 -13.11 10.05 -4.98
CA LEU A 109 -13.88 8.98 -4.36
C LEU A 109 -15.19 9.55 -3.80
N GLN A 110 -16.31 8.94 -4.15
CA GLN A 110 -17.62 9.44 -3.78
C GLN A 110 -18.16 8.72 -2.53
N PRO A 111 -19.03 9.38 -1.73
CA PRO A 111 -19.57 8.77 -0.50
C PRO A 111 -20.38 7.47 -0.71
N GLN A 112 -20.84 7.20 -1.94
CA GLN A 112 -21.54 5.95 -2.26
C GLN A 112 -20.61 4.80 -2.62
N ASP A 113 -19.31 5.04 -2.75
CA ASP A 113 -18.30 4.02 -3.08
C ASP A 113 -17.68 3.50 -1.77
N PRO A 114 -18.16 2.37 -1.21
CA PRO A 114 -17.67 1.88 0.07
C PRO A 114 -16.21 1.47 -0.05
N THR A 115 -15.43 1.80 0.97
CA THR A 115 -14.02 1.40 1.07
C THR A 115 -13.82 0.21 2.00
N LEU A 116 -12.70 -0.47 1.86
CA LEU A 116 -12.29 -1.52 2.81
C LEU A 116 -12.22 -0.96 4.24
N ALA A 117 -11.74 0.27 4.42
CA ALA A 117 -11.67 0.91 5.74
C ALA A 117 -13.06 1.09 6.37
N GLU A 118 -14.04 1.56 5.60
CA GLU A 118 -15.44 1.67 6.07
C GLU A 118 -16.04 0.31 6.42
N LEU A 119 -15.75 -0.72 5.62
CA LEU A 119 -16.26 -2.09 5.87
C LEU A 119 -15.62 -2.75 7.09
N LEU A 120 -14.36 -2.46 7.38
CA LEU A 120 -13.64 -3.03 8.52
C LEU A 120 -13.94 -2.30 9.84
N LYS A 121 -14.32 -1.03 9.79
CA LYS A 121 -14.61 -0.21 10.98
C LYS A 121 -15.65 -0.80 11.93
N PRO A 122 -16.81 -1.34 11.48
CA PRO A 122 -17.78 -2.02 12.36
C PRO A 122 -17.23 -3.28 13.04
N HIS A 123 -16.14 -3.82 12.53
CA HIS A 123 -15.45 -4.97 13.09
C HIS A 123 -14.35 -4.60 14.09
N GLY A 124 -14.23 -3.31 14.43
CA GLY A 124 -13.30 -2.80 15.45
C GLY A 124 -11.88 -2.55 14.95
N TYR A 125 -11.66 -2.57 13.63
CA TYR A 125 -10.38 -2.17 13.06
C TYR A 125 -10.16 -0.68 13.18
N VAL A 126 -8.90 -0.29 13.44
CA VAL A 126 -8.40 1.05 13.17
C VAL A 126 -7.69 1.03 11.81
N SER A 127 -7.89 2.09 11.01
CA SER A 127 -7.41 2.10 9.62
C SER A 127 -6.55 3.31 9.34
N GLY A 128 -5.36 3.10 8.76
CA GLY A 128 -4.43 4.16 8.35
C GLY A 128 -4.02 4.01 6.89
N GLN A 129 -3.94 5.14 6.19
CA GLN A 129 -3.38 5.19 4.84
C GLN A 129 -2.17 6.13 4.82
N PHE A 130 -1.05 5.64 4.30
CA PHE A 130 0.23 6.35 4.30
C PHE A 130 0.83 6.36 2.90
N GLY A 131 1.24 7.54 2.42
CA GLY A 131 1.77 7.75 1.09
C GLY A 131 0.73 8.19 0.05
N LYS A 132 0.92 7.81 -1.21
CA LYS A 132 0.12 8.30 -2.34
C LYS A 132 -1.35 7.88 -2.24
N ASN A 133 -2.27 8.87 -2.21
CA ASN A 133 -3.73 8.62 -2.29
C ASN A 133 -4.22 8.51 -3.75
N HIS A 134 -4.16 9.60 -4.50
CA HIS A 134 -4.53 9.70 -5.91
C HIS A 134 -6.00 9.40 -6.24
N LEU A 135 -6.92 9.63 -5.29
CA LEU A 135 -8.36 9.40 -5.41
C LEU A 135 -9.18 10.68 -5.27
N GLY A 136 -8.58 11.83 -5.61
CA GLY A 136 -9.12 13.17 -5.45
C GLY A 136 -8.36 13.97 -4.39
N ASP A 137 -8.42 15.30 -4.52
CA ASP A 137 -7.60 16.22 -3.72
C ASP A 137 -8.40 17.23 -2.90
N LEU A 138 -9.72 17.30 -3.08
CA LEU A 138 -10.58 18.11 -2.22
C LEU A 138 -10.71 17.44 -0.86
N ASP A 139 -11.01 18.24 0.17
CA ASP A 139 -11.15 17.73 1.54
C ASP A 139 -12.16 16.59 1.64
N GLU A 140 -13.26 16.67 0.88
CA GLU A 140 -14.29 15.63 0.82
C GLU A 140 -13.81 14.28 0.30
N TYR A 141 -12.67 14.24 -0.43
CA TYR A 141 -12.08 13.02 -1.01
C TYR A 141 -10.90 12.47 -0.20
N LEU A 142 -10.54 13.13 0.90
CA LEU A 142 -9.45 12.63 1.75
C LEU A 142 -9.82 11.27 2.36
N PRO A 143 -8.86 10.35 2.51
CA PRO A 143 -9.11 9.01 3.06
C PRO A 143 -9.86 9.00 4.39
N THR A 144 -9.64 10.01 5.23
CA THR A 144 -10.31 10.14 6.53
C THR A 144 -11.80 10.45 6.45
N ASN A 145 -12.30 10.87 5.28
CA ASN A 145 -13.73 10.98 4.98
C ASN A 145 -14.32 9.68 4.37
N HIS A 146 -13.45 8.67 4.16
CA HIS A 146 -13.78 7.37 3.56
C HIS A 146 -13.33 6.21 4.45
N GLY A 147 -13.51 6.35 5.77
CA GLY A 147 -13.35 5.28 6.75
C GLY A 147 -11.99 5.18 7.43
N PHE A 148 -10.93 5.79 6.90
CA PHE A 148 -9.62 5.80 7.54
C PHE A 148 -9.61 6.71 8.78
N ASP A 149 -8.91 6.30 9.82
CA ASP A 149 -8.75 7.08 11.05
C ASP A 149 -7.63 8.10 10.92
N GLU A 150 -6.62 7.79 10.10
CA GLU A 150 -5.46 8.64 9.83
C GLU A 150 -5.02 8.51 8.37
N PHE A 151 -4.60 9.63 7.79
CA PHE A 151 -3.95 9.70 6.49
C PHE A 151 -2.75 10.64 6.56
N TYR A 152 -1.57 10.16 6.12
CA TYR A 152 -0.41 11.00 5.91
C TYR A 152 0.21 10.69 4.55
N GLY A 153 0.15 11.63 3.59
CA GLY A 153 0.63 11.37 2.25
C GLY A 153 0.35 12.48 1.24
N ASN A 154 0.76 12.21 0.00
CA ASN A 154 0.54 13.08 -1.14
C ASN A 154 -0.72 12.69 -1.93
N LEU A 155 -1.30 13.66 -2.62
CA LEU A 155 -2.60 13.50 -3.28
C LEU A 155 -2.49 13.23 -4.79
N TYR A 156 -1.31 13.42 -5.37
CA TYR A 156 -1.04 13.29 -6.80
C TYR A 156 0.14 12.34 -7.07
N HIS A 157 0.50 12.19 -8.33
CA HIS A 157 1.73 11.54 -8.76
C HIS A 157 2.94 12.49 -8.72
N LEU A 158 4.15 11.94 -8.63
CA LEU A 158 5.36 12.72 -8.41
C LEU A 158 5.61 13.82 -9.45
N ASN A 159 5.32 13.56 -10.74
CA ASN A 159 5.54 14.61 -11.74
C ASN A 159 4.57 15.81 -11.59
N ALA A 160 3.35 15.62 -11.11
CA ALA A 160 2.46 16.75 -10.81
C ALA A 160 2.95 17.55 -9.60
N GLU A 161 3.46 16.87 -8.58
CA GLU A 161 4.05 17.49 -7.40
C GLU A 161 5.32 18.30 -7.74
N GLU A 162 6.11 17.84 -8.71
CA GLU A 162 7.34 18.50 -9.17
C GLU A 162 7.08 19.71 -10.08
N GLU A 163 5.94 19.78 -10.79
CA GLU A 163 5.62 20.81 -11.76
C GLU A 163 5.89 22.25 -11.27
N PRO A 164 5.54 22.64 -10.03
CA PRO A 164 5.81 24.00 -9.52
C PRO A 164 7.28 24.41 -9.52
N GLU A 165 8.21 23.45 -9.50
CA GLU A 165 9.66 23.70 -9.53
C GLU A 165 10.23 23.76 -10.95
N THR A 166 9.41 23.50 -11.98
CA THR A 166 9.86 23.54 -13.36
C THR A 166 9.98 24.98 -13.88
N TYR A 167 10.88 25.17 -14.84
CA TYR A 167 11.08 26.50 -15.46
C TYR A 167 9.82 27.03 -16.16
N HIS A 168 9.05 26.13 -16.76
CA HIS A 168 7.87 26.48 -17.57
C HIS A 168 6.61 26.68 -16.75
N TYR A 169 6.60 26.35 -15.47
CA TYR A 169 5.43 26.50 -14.63
C TYR A 169 5.02 27.96 -14.46
N PRO A 170 3.76 28.36 -14.69
CA PRO A 170 3.31 29.72 -14.55
C PRO A 170 3.57 30.30 -13.16
N LYS A 171 4.13 31.50 -13.09
CA LYS A 171 4.56 32.12 -11.82
C LYS A 171 3.50 32.98 -11.14
N SER A 172 2.27 33.07 -11.70
CA SER A 172 1.19 33.84 -11.08
C SER A 172 0.61 33.13 -9.85
N GLU A 173 0.37 33.86 -8.78
CA GLU A 173 -0.27 33.33 -7.57
C GLU A 173 -1.67 32.79 -7.85
N GLU A 174 -2.41 33.42 -8.77
CA GLU A 174 -3.74 32.96 -9.18
C GLU A 174 -3.69 31.57 -9.81
N PHE A 175 -2.67 31.34 -10.67
CA PHE A 175 -2.48 30.03 -11.29
C PHE A 175 -2.13 28.97 -10.24
N HIS A 176 -1.18 29.27 -9.35
CA HIS A 176 -0.79 28.38 -8.25
C HIS A 176 -1.98 28.02 -7.37
N LYS A 177 -2.77 29.03 -6.97
CA LYS A 177 -3.96 28.79 -6.13
C LYS A 177 -5.01 27.91 -6.80
N LYS A 178 -5.11 27.96 -8.13
CA LYS A 178 -6.14 27.25 -8.88
C LYS A 178 -5.70 25.86 -9.35
N PHE A 179 -4.44 25.68 -9.71
CA PHE A 179 -3.91 24.51 -10.37
C PHE A 179 -2.67 23.91 -9.70
N GLY A 180 -2.16 24.53 -8.64
CA GLY A 180 -1.04 24.00 -7.88
C GLY A 180 -1.47 22.76 -7.09
N PRO A 181 -0.60 21.74 -7.01
CA PRO A 181 -0.85 20.62 -6.13
C PRO A 181 -0.86 21.09 -4.67
N ARG A 182 -1.67 20.45 -3.84
CA ARG A 182 -1.57 20.58 -2.38
C ARG A 182 -0.28 19.94 -1.92
N GLY A 183 0.19 20.29 -0.73
CA GLY A 183 1.34 19.64 -0.13
C GLY A 183 1.04 18.23 0.38
N VAL A 184 1.97 17.67 1.11
CA VAL A 184 1.76 16.43 1.85
C VAL A 184 0.77 16.69 2.98
N ILE A 185 -0.34 15.97 2.95
CA ILE A 185 -1.47 16.19 3.87
C ILE A 185 -1.39 15.19 5.03
N HIS A 186 -1.59 15.69 6.25
CA HIS A 186 -1.85 14.88 7.42
C HIS A 186 -3.30 15.14 7.86
N SER A 187 -4.16 14.14 7.76
CA SER A 187 -5.57 14.27 8.17
C SER A 187 -6.00 13.16 9.12
N TYR A 188 -7.05 13.45 9.90
CA TYR A 188 -7.57 12.57 10.95
C TYR A 188 -9.09 12.48 10.86
N ALA A 189 -9.66 11.38 11.34
CA ALA A 189 -11.10 11.15 11.35
C ALA A 189 -11.90 12.17 12.22
N ASP A 190 -11.20 12.93 13.07
CA ASP A 190 -11.83 14.03 13.85
C ASP A 190 -12.00 15.33 13.05
N GLY A 191 -11.61 15.33 11.77
CA GLY A 191 -11.73 16.46 10.86
C GLY A 191 -10.52 17.40 10.83
N ARG A 192 -9.45 17.12 11.59
CA ARG A 192 -8.20 17.88 11.49
C ARG A 192 -7.53 17.58 10.16
N ILE A 193 -7.09 18.63 9.47
CA ILE A 193 -6.34 18.56 8.23
C ILE A 193 -5.17 19.54 8.34
N GLU A 194 -3.96 19.03 8.14
CA GLU A 194 -2.73 19.80 8.13
C GLU A 194 -2.04 19.62 6.78
N ASP A 195 -1.72 20.71 6.10
CA ASP A 195 -0.83 20.72 4.95
C ASP A 195 0.61 20.91 5.48
N THR A 196 1.43 19.85 5.42
CA THR A 196 2.79 19.86 5.96
C THR A 196 3.81 20.44 4.98
N GLY A 197 3.35 21.05 3.91
CA GLY A 197 4.14 21.70 2.88
C GLY A 197 4.33 20.85 1.62
N PRO A 198 4.85 21.47 0.55
CA PRO A 198 4.92 20.86 -0.77
C PRO A 198 5.83 19.64 -0.81
N LEU A 199 5.48 18.69 -1.67
CA LEU A 199 6.33 17.55 -2.02
C LEU A 199 7.32 18.00 -3.12
N THR A 200 8.34 18.75 -2.70
CA THR A 200 9.40 19.23 -3.59
C THR A 200 10.31 18.10 -4.05
N ARG A 201 11.09 18.33 -5.11
CA ARG A 201 12.15 17.42 -5.57
C ARG A 201 13.06 16.95 -4.42
N LYS A 202 13.40 17.89 -3.53
CA LYS A 202 14.24 17.56 -2.38
C LYS A 202 13.53 16.67 -1.37
N ARG A 203 12.25 16.93 -1.08
CA ARG A 203 11.47 16.10 -0.16
C ARG A 203 11.16 14.71 -0.74
N MET A 204 11.03 14.60 -2.07
CA MET A 204 10.83 13.30 -2.75
C MET A 204 11.97 12.30 -2.49
N GLU A 205 13.17 12.77 -2.16
CA GLU A 205 14.30 11.90 -1.84
C GLU A 205 14.03 11.02 -0.61
N THR A 206 13.21 11.51 0.34
CA THR A 206 12.91 10.87 1.64
C THR A 206 11.41 10.74 1.95
N ALA A 207 10.53 11.09 1.01
CA ALA A 207 9.09 11.09 1.29
C ALA A 207 8.55 9.70 1.65
N ASP A 208 9.04 8.65 0.97
CA ASP A 208 8.60 7.28 1.29
C ASP A 208 9.13 6.83 2.66
N ASP A 209 10.28 7.36 3.12
CA ASP A 209 10.75 7.16 4.50
C ASP A 209 9.78 7.80 5.50
N GLU A 210 9.33 9.06 5.24
CA GLU A 210 8.33 9.74 6.07
C GLU A 210 7.03 8.93 6.16
N PHE A 211 6.55 8.40 5.04
CA PHE A 211 5.31 7.63 4.98
C PHE A 211 5.43 6.27 5.65
N ARG A 212 6.56 5.58 5.47
CA ARG A 212 6.90 4.33 6.16
C ARG A 212 6.92 4.52 7.67
N ASP A 213 7.62 5.55 8.14
CA ASP A 213 7.76 5.81 9.57
C ASP A 213 6.42 6.17 10.22
N ALA A 214 5.56 6.93 9.53
CA ALA A 214 4.20 7.20 9.97
C ALA A 214 3.34 5.92 10.04
N ALA A 215 3.45 5.04 9.03
CA ALA A 215 2.77 3.74 9.03
C ALA A 215 3.23 2.86 10.19
N VAL A 216 4.53 2.81 10.47
CA VAL A 216 5.11 2.08 11.60
C VAL A 216 4.58 2.63 12.92
N GLY A 217 4.57 3.96 13.11
CA GLY A 217 4.04 4.58 14.32
C GLY A 217 2.54 4.30 14.52
N PHE A 218 1.76 4.25 13.45
CA PHE A 218 0.34 3.87 13.50
C PHE A 218 0.16 2.40 13.93
N ILE A 219 0.99 1.49 13.38
CA ILE A 219 0.98 0.06 13.74
C ILE A 219 1.33 -0.10 15.24
N GLU A 220 2.41 0.54 15.70
CA GLU A 220 2.83 0.49 17.11
C GLU A 220 1.71 0.95 18.04
N LYS A 221 1.05 2.07 17.68
CA LYS A 221 -0.08 2.58 18.44
C LYS A 221 -1.28 1.63 18.43
N ALA A 222 -1.61 1.01 17.31
CA ALA A 222 -2.70 0.05 17.24
C ALA A 222 -2.45 -1.17 18.13
N VAL A 223 -1.20 -1.66 18.18
CA VAL A 223 -0.78 -2.75 19.06
C VAL A 223 -0.86 -2.33 20.53
N GLU A 224 -0.38 -1.13 20.88
CA GLU A 224 -0.48 -0.58 22.24
C GLU A 224 -1.95 -0.45 22.70
N ASP A 225 -2.84 -0.06 21.80
CA ASP A 225 -4.28 0.08 22.06
C ASP A 225 -5.06 -1.27 22.00
N ASP A 226 -4.38 -2.40 21.75
CA ASP A 226 -4.95 -3.75 21.58
C ASP A 226 -6.07 -3.78 20.52
N LYS A 227 -5.82 -3.16 19.35
CA LYS A 227 -6.77 -3.07 18.24
C LYS A 227 -6.22 -3.71 16.97
N PRO A 228 -7.04 -4.49 16.26
CA PRO A 228 -6.67 -4.94 14.92
C PRO A 228 -6.59 -3.73 13.99
N PHE A 229 -5.59 -3.72 13.09
CA PHE A 229 -5.41 -2.62 12.17
C PHE A 229 -5.58 -3.05 10.71
N PHE A 230 -5.98 -2.07 9.89
CA PHE A 230 -5.84 -2.08 8.43
C PHE A 230 -4.93 -0.92 8.03
N VAL A 231 -3.76 -1.22 7.53
CA VAL A 231 -2.81 -0.22 7.01
C VAL A 231 -2.66 -0.41 5.51
N TRP A 232 -2.82 0.69 4.76
CA TRP A 232 -2.52 0.77 3.33
C TRP A 232 -1.33 1.70 3.11
N LEU A 233 -0.15 1.10 2.96
CA LEU A 233 1.12 1.80 2.72
C LEU A 233 1.35 1.92 1.21
N ASN A 234 1.32 3.13 0.70
CA ASN A 234 1.38 3.46 -0.72
C ASN A 234 2.67 4.22 -1.03
N ALA A 235 3.72 3.52 -1.38
CA ALA A 235 4.95 4.16 -1.81
C ALA A 235 4.72 5.01 -3.09
N THR A 236 5.54 6.04 -3.27
CA THR A 236 5.53 6.88 -4.47
C THR A 236 6.41 6.30 -5.58
N ARG A 237 7.32 5.38 -5.24
CA ARG A 237 8.21 4.67 -6.17
C ARG A 237 7.47 3.53 -6.86
N MET A 238 7.65 3.29 -8.17
CA MET A 238 8.64 3.92 -9.09
C MET A 238 7.97 4.87 -10.07
N HIS A 239 7.05 5.72 -9.64
CA HIS A 239 6.49 6.71 -10.57
C HIS A 239 7.58 7.63 -11.13
N VAL A 240 7.44 8.07 -12.36
CA VAL A 240 8.23 9.19 -12.90
C VAL A 240 7.90 10.43 -12.06
N TRP A 241 8.72 11.12 -11.66
CA TRP A 241 10.09 11.45 -11.44
C TRP A 241 10.54 11.06 -10.03
N THR A 242 10.75 9.80 -9.79
CA THR A 242 11.37 9.34 -8.54
C THR A 242 12.70 10.06 -8.32
N ARG A 243 12.91 10.55 -7.11
CA ARG A 243 14.15 11.19 -6.67
C ARG A 243 14.78 10.32 -5.59
N LEU A 244 16.10 10.18 -5.66
CA LEU A 244 16.88 9.38 -4.72
C LEU A 244 17.78 10.30 -3.88
N SER A 245 17.93 9.96 -2.61
CA SER A 245 18.98 10.57 -1.80
C SER A 245 20.36 10.10 -2.25
N PRO A 246 21.44 10.86 -1.93
CA PRO A 246 22.81 10.46 -2.27
C PRO A 246 23.24 9.09 -1.73
N GLU A 247 22.55 8.57 -0.72
CA GLU A 247 22.81 7.23 -0.17
C GLU A 247 22.36 6.13 -1.13
N TRP A 248 21.29 6.37 -1.87
CA TRP A 248 20.66 5.40 -2.77
C TRP A 248 21.09 5.57 -4.22
N ASP A 249 21.44 6.77 -4.65
CA ASP A 249 21.88 7.05 -6.01
C ASP A 249 23.21 6.35 -6.32
N GLY A 250 23.21 5.48 -7.32
CA GLY A 250 24.35 4.62 -7.69
C GLY A 250 24.51 3.35 -6.84
N LYS A 251 23.61 3.06 -5.90
CA LYS A 251 23.72 1.94 -4.95
C LYS A 251 23.86 0.57 -5.61
N THR A 252 23.10 0.30 -6.65
CA THR A 252 23.08 -0.98 -7.34
C THR A 252 24.06 -1.06 -8.51
N GLY A 253 24.47 0.09 -9.04
CA GLY A 253 25.25 0.18 -10.28
C GLY A 253 24.44 -0.11 -11.55
N HIS A 254 23.11 -0.22 -11.45
CA HIS A 254 22.18 -0.52 -12.56
C HIS A 254 21.28 0.68 -12.95
N GLY A 255 21.54 1.85 -12.38
CA GLY A 255 20.81 3.09 -12.68
C GLY A 255 19.65 3.37 -11.72
N LEU A 256 19.06 4.55 -11.90
CA LEU A 256 18.11 5.16 -10.98
C LEU A 256 16.90 4.27 -10.68
N TYR A 257 16.37 3.55 -11.66
CA TYR A 257 15.21 2.68 -11.45
C TYR A 257 15.55 1.52 -10.49
N ALA A 258 16.69 0.84 -10.73
CA ALA A 258 17.14 -0.27 -9.88
C ALA A 258 17.49 0.21 -8.47
N ASP A 259 18.10 1.40 -8.35
CA ASP A 259 18.41 2.04 -7.07
C ASP A 259 17.13 2.37 -6.29
N GLY A 260 16.12 2.92 -6.97
CA GLY A 260 14.81 3.21 -6.38
C GLY A 260 14.06 1.94 -5.96
N MET A 261 14.16 0.86 -6.73
CA MET A 261 13.61 -0.45 -6.34
C MET A 261 14.31 -1.02 -5.11
N ALA A 262 15.63 -0.85 -5.01
CA ALA A 262 16.39 -1.30 -3.84
C ALA A 262 16.00 -0.51 -2.57
N GLN A 263 15.77 0.80 -2.68
CA GLN A 263 15.27 1.61 -1.57
C GLN A 263 13.85 1.21 -1.19
N HIS A 264 12.96 1.03 -2.17
CA HIS A 264 11.58 0.57 -1.93
C HIS A 264 11.54 -0.77 -1.20
N ASP A 265 12.36 -1.73 -1.62
CA ASP A 265 12.48 -3.03 -0.97
C ASP A 265 13.02 -2.92 0.47
N TYR A 266 14.00 -2.04 0.68
CA TYR A 266 14.56 -1.76 2.01
C TYR A 266 13.50 -1.20 2.97
N ASP A 267 12.68 -0.25 2.51
CA ASP A 267 11.59 0.32 3.30
C ASP A 267 10.56 -0.74 3.72
N ILE A 268 10.26 -1.67 2.81
CA ILE A 268 9.39 -2.81 3.10
C ILE A 268 10.03 -3.71 4.17
N GLY A 269 11.35 -3.95 4.08
CA GLY A 269 12.09 -4.71 5.08
C GLY A 269 11.92 -4.15 6.49
N ILE A 270 12.03 -2.82 6.65
CA ILE A 270 11.83 -2.15 7.95
C ILE A 270 10.43 -2.44 8.52
N VAL A 271 9.40 -2.37 7.68
CA VAL A 271 8.02 -2.64 8.14
C VAL A 271 7.84 -4.10 8.51
N LEU A 272 8.36 -5.04 7.73
CA LEU A 272 8.28 -6.47 8.05
C LEU A 272 9.02 -6.83 9.34
N ASP A 273 10.21 -6.27 9.53
CA ASP A 273 11.00 -6.46 10.74
C ASP A 273 10.27 -5.88 11.98
N LYS A 274 9.54 -4.77 11.81
CA LYS A 274 8.71 -4.21 12.87
C LYS A 274 7.57 -5.14 13.28
N LEU A 275 6.93 -5.83 12.33
CA LEU A 275 5.91 -6.84 12.67
C LEU A 275 6.50 -7.99 13.49
N ASP A 276 7.75 -8.40 13.20
CA ASP A 276 8.47 -9.41 13.97
C ASP A 276 8.83 -8.91 15.37
N GLU A 277 9.37 -7.69 15.48
CA GLU A 277 9.71 -7.05 16.76
C GLU A 277 8.50 -6.95 17.71
N LEU A 278 7.34 -6.61 17.15
CA LEU A 278 6.08 -6.51 17.91
C LEU A 278 5.45 -7.89 18.20
N GLY A 279 5.98 -8.97 17.63
CA GLY A 279 5.46 -10.33 17.81
C GLY A 279 4.08 -10.56 17.20
N ILE A 280 3.73 -9.78 16.17
CA ILE A 280 2.41 -9.84 15.51
C ILE A 280 2.46 -10.40 14.08
N ALA A 281 3.64 -10.80 13.60
CA ALA A 281 3.83 -11.25 12.22
C ALA A 281 2.90 -12.44 11.86
N ASP A 282 2.73 -13.40 12.77
CA ASP A 282 1.89 -14.59 12.56
C ASP A 282 0.38 -14.26 12.54
N ASN A 283 -0.03 -13.13 13.10
CA ASN A 283 -1.42 -12.65 13.09
C ASN A 283 -1.61 -11.44 12.16
N THR A 284 -0.75 -11.28 11.15
CA THR A 284 -0.84 -10.19 10.19
C THR A 284 -0.87 -10.72 8.76
N ILE A 285 -1.94 -10.40 8.04
CA ILE A 285 -2.03 -10.60 6.59
C ILE A 285 -1.22 -9.48 5.93
N VAL A 286 -0.11 -9.83 5.28
CA VAL A 286 0.71 -8.90 4.50
C VAL A 286 0.47 -9.13 3.02
N VAL A 287 0.05 -8.08 2.31
CA VAL A 287 -0.17 -8.10 0.86
C VAL A 287 0.78 -7.09 0.22
N TYR A 288 1.56 -7.53 -0.76
CA TYR A 288 2.32 -6.66 -1.63
C TYR A 288 1.73 -6.66 -3.04
N SER A 289 1.54 -5.48 -3.64
CA SER A 289 1.15 -5.33 -5.04
C SER A 289 1.51 -3.92 -5.56
N THR A 290 0.93 -3.54 -6.69
CA THR A 290 1.03 -2.20 -7.28
C THR A 290 -0.30 -1.82 -7.94
N ASP A 291 -0.45 -0.57 -8.28
CA ASP A 291 -1.69 -0.01 -8.82
C ASP A 291 -1.90 -0.29 -10.32
N ASN A 292 -0.83 -0.41 -11.10
CA ASN A 292 -0.84 -0.71 -12.54
C ASN A 292 0.53 -1.25 -12.99
N GLY A 293 0.61 -1.68 -14.23
CA GLY A 293 1.88 -2.09 -14.82
C GLY A 293 2.88 -0.93 -14.96
N ALA A 294 4.16 -1.26 -15.14
CA ALA A 294 5.22 -0.27 -15.27
C ALA A 294 5.00 0.67 -16.47
N GLU A 295 5.43 1.91 -16.30
CA GLU A 295 5.52 2.90 -17.38
C GLU A 295 6.91 2.82 -18.02
N LYS A 296 7.01 2.25 -19.22
CA LYS A 296 8.29 2.09 -19.94
C LYS A 296 8.64 3.24 -20.86
N ILE A 297 7.66 4.01 -21.28
CA ILE A 297 7.89 5.13 -22.20
C ILE A 297 8.83 6.18 -21.61
N THR A 298 8.75 6.37 -20.29
CA THR A 298 9.65 7.28 -19.54
C THR A 298 10.73 6.50 -18.80
N TRP A 299 10.39 5.31 -18.26
CA TRP A 299 11.30 4.41 -17.58
C TRP A 299 11.52 3.13 -18.39
N PRO A 300 12.50 3.08 -19.33
CA PRO A 300 12.78 1.87 -20.14
C PRO A 300 13.06 0.62 -19.31
N ASP A 301 13.52 0.80 -18.05
CA ASP A 301 13.83 -0.28 -17.10
C ASP A 301 12.58 -0.91 -16.46
N GLY A 302 11.38 -0.37 -16.73
CA GLY A 302 10.12 -0.92 -16.23
C GLY A 302 9.89 -2.36 -16.69
N GLY A 303 9.76 -3.30 -15.75
CA GLY A 303 9.79 -4.74 -15.97
C GLY A 303 8.44 -5.35 -16.34
N THR A 304 7.85 -4.99 -17.47
CA THR A 304 6.58 -5.60 -17.94
C THR A 304 6.76 -6.95 -18.64
N ILE A 305 8.00 -7.32 -18.99
CA ILE A 305 8.30 -8.61 -19.64
C ILE A 305 7.73 -9.77 -18.81
N PRO A 306 7.18 -10.84 -19.41
CA PRO A 306 7.12 -11.11 -20.86
C PRO A 306 5.89 -10.50 -21.57
N PHE A 307 5.14 -9.65 -20.91
CA PHE A 307 3.86 -9.16 -21.37
C PHE A 307 4.02 -7.97 -22.32
N ARG A 308 3.11 -7.90 -23.30
CA ARG A 308 3.00 -6.77 -24.20
C ARG A 308 2.39 -5.58 -23.49
N GLY A 309 2.80 -4.37 -23.92
CA GLY A 309 2.25 -3.11 -23.43
C GLY A 309 2.87 -2.64 -22.11
N GLU A 310 2.29 -1.63 -21.54
CA GLU A 310 2.72 -0.92 -20.37
C GLU A 310 1.55 -0.13 -19.78
N LYS A 311 1.75 0.61 -18.69
CA LYS A 311 0.79 1.55 -18.11
C LYS A 311 0.04 2.33 -19.19
N GLY A 312 -1.26 2.52 -19.03
CA GLY A 312 -2.13 3.22 -19.97
C GLY A 312 -2.55 2.41 -21.18
N THR A 313 -2.11 1.15 -21.31
CA THR A 313 -2.51 0.27 -22.41
C THR A 313 -3.50 -0.81 -21.94
N THR A 314 -4.22 -1.40 -22.90
CA THR A 314 -5.16 -2.52 -22.66
C THR A 314 -4.51 -3.89 -22.81
N TRP A 315 -3.18 -3.95 -22.79
CA TRP A 315 -2.40 -5.18 -22.86
C TRP A 315 -2.00 -5.65 -21.47
N GLU A 316 -1.65 -6.91 -21.34
CA GLU A 316 -1.23 -7.54 -20.07
C GLU A 316 -0.19 -6.71 -19.30
N GLY A 317 0.81 -6.13 -19.98
CA GLY A 317 1.83 -5.29 -19.35
C GLY A 317 1.29 -3.99 -18.72
N GLY A 318 0.04 -3.60 -19.04
CA GLY A 318 -0.58 -2.41 -18.48
C GLY A 318 -1.28 -2.66 -17.13
N PHE A 319 -1.81 -3.86 -16.91
CA PHE A 319 -2.66 -4.14 -15.75
C PHE A 319 -2.41 -5.50 -15.08
N ARG A 320 -1.59 -6.39 -15.64
CA ARG A 320 -1.07 -7.57 -14.94
C ARG A 320 0.14 -7.16 -14.11
N VAL A 321 0.03 -7.34 -12.81
CA VAL A 321 0.96 -6.76 -11.83
C VAL A 321 1.50 -7.83 -10.87
N PRO A 322 2.65 -7.57 -10.20
CA PRO A 322 3.12 -8.45 -9.16
C PRO A 322 2.14 -8.48 -7.99
N ALA A 323 1.98 -9.64 -7.38
CA ALA A 323 1.28 -9.78 -6.11
C ALA A 323 1.84 -10.93 -5.29
N ALA A 324 2.07 -10.67 -4.01
CA ALA A 324 2.47 -11.66 -3.03
C ALA A 324 1.67 -11.46 -1.75
N VAL A 325 1.33 -12.56 -1.07
CA VAL A 325 0.59 -12.53 0.18
C VAL A 325 1.26 -13.46 1.18
N ARG A 326 1.49 -12.97 2.39
CA ARG A 326 1.97 -13.72 3.54
C ARG A 326 0.94 -13.70 4.65
N TRP A 327 0.59 -14.87 5.14
CA TRP A 327 -0.18 -15.06 6.36
C TRP A 327 0.16 -16.44 6.92
N PRO A 328 1.12 -16.54 7.86
CA PRO A 328 1.63 -17.80 8.41
C PRO A 328 0.58 -18.62 9.16
#